data_94023c32e049eb67ca3c51c74270ae55
#
_entry.id   94023c32e049eb67ca3c51c74270ae55
#
_cell.length_a   1.000
_cell.length_b   1.000
_cell.length_c   1.000
_cell.angle_alpha   90.00
_cell.angle_beta   90.00
_cell.angle_gamma   90.00
#
_symmetry.space_group_name_H-M   'P 1'
#
loop_
_entity.id
_entity.type
_entity.pdbx_description
1 polymer ?
#
loop_
_entity_poly.entity_id
_entity_poly.type
_entity_poly.pdbx_seq_one_letter_code
_entity_poly.pdbx_strand_id
1 'polypeptide(L)'
;IEKDQWDSIDVEVGMHEYPLRSFGGTGCTCNGRHFMGTGFYRFSLDWWAEFDGKHWHERTPVPGKTRTLAASAATEQYIYVTGGTHYGGVNTTGEVLADIRRYAPQTDHWTYVAVLPEGLINHVCFTIGKRVYIGLGETSDWQINDKLYWFEE
;
A
#
# COMPACT_ATOMS: atom_id res chain seq x y z
N ILE A 1 -1.15 -19.15 19.27
CA ILE A 1 -0.76 -20.07 18.17
C ILE A 1 -0.41 -21.37 18.90
N GLU A 2 -1.27 -22.39 18.79
CA GLU A 2 -1.08 -23.66 19.50
C GLU A 2 0.01 -24.55 18.90
N LYS A 3 0.48 -24.23 17.70
CA LYS A 3 1.59 -24.92 17.02
C LYS A 3 2.37 -23.91 16.18
N ASP A 4 3.69 -23.91 16.30
CA ASP A 4 4.61 -23.21 15.39
C ASP A 4 4.61 -23.92 14.01
N GLN A 5 3.48 -23.84 13.31
CA GLN A 5 3.32 -24.46 12.01
C GLN A 5 3.14 -23.36 10.96
N TRP A 6 4.07 -23.31 10.04
CA TRP A 6 4.02 -22.44 8.85
C TRP A 6 3.62 -23.29 7.66
N ASP A 7 2.72 -22.76 6.86
CA ASP A 7 2.31 -23.36 5.60
C ASP A 7 2.49 -22.33 4.48
N SER A 8 2.84 -22.79 3.29
CA SER A 8 2.93 -21.96 2.11
C SER A 8 1.64 -22.08 1.31
N ILE A 9 1.10 -20.97 0.90
CA ILE A 9 -0.02 -20.94 -0.02
C ILE A 9 0.53 -20.71 -1.42
N ASP A 10 0.40 -21.71 -2.29
CA ASP A 10 0.63 -21.54 -3.72
C ASP A 10 -0.51 -20.68 -4.28
N VAL A 11 -0.24 -19.43 -4.48
CA VAL A 11 -1.20 -18.49 -5.02
C VAL A 11 -1.23 -18.69 -6.53
N GLU A 12 -2.30 -19.30 -7.03
CA GLU A 12 -2.59 -19.26 -8.46
C GLU A 12 -2.87 -17.81 -8.85
N VAL A 13 -1.89 -17.23 -9.50
CA VAL A 13 -2.03 -15.88 -10.07
C VAL A 13 -2.88 -16.01 -11.32
N GLY A 14 -3.96 -15.26 -11.40
CA GLY A 14 -4.67 -15.03 -12.65
C GLY A 14 -3.70 -14.57 -13.76
N MET A 15 -4.13 -14.36 -14.96
CA MET A 15 -3.35 -14.23 -16.20
C MET A 15 -2.12 -13.31 -16.22
N HIS A 16 -1.70 -12.72 -15.11
CA HIS A 16 -0.52 -11.85 -15.00
C HIS A 16 0.48 -12.37 -13.98
N GLU A 17 1.60 -12.91 -14.43
CA GLU A 17 2.72 -13.34 -13.57
C GLU A 17 3.35 -12.22 -12.70
N TYR A 18 3.05 -10.96 -13.03
CA TYR A 18 3.75 -9.79 -12.46
C TYR A 18 3.32 -9.34 -11.07
N PRO A 19 2.05 -9.32 -10.70
CA PRO A 19 1.64 -8.66 -9.47
C PRO A 19 2.24 -9.26 -8.20
N LEU A 20 2.43 -10.56 -8.14
CA LEU A 20 2.93 -11.23 -6.93
C LEU A 20 4.45 -11.36 -6.85
N ARG A 21 5.19 -11.10 -7.94
CA ARG A 21 6.65 -11.08 -7.95
C ARG A 21 7.18 -9.67 -7.71
N SER A 22 6.85 -9.09 -6.58
CA SER A 22 7.28 -7.72 -6.23
C SER A 22 7.83 -7.66 -4.82
N PHE A 23 8.62 -6.63 -4.55
CA PHE A 23 9.02 -6.28 -3.19
C PHE A 23 8.57 -4.86 -2.84
N GLY A 24 8.51 -4.52 -1.55
CA GLY A 24 8.08 -3.20 -1.11
C GLY A 24 6.61 -2.89 -1.42
N GLY A 25 5.80 -3.94 -1.55
CA GLY A 25 4.34 -3.82 -1.59
C GLY A 25 3.77 -3.52 -0.22
N THR A 26 2.51 -3.14 -0.18
CA THR A 26 1.77 -2.88 1.07
C THR A 26 0.48 -3.69 1.09
N GLY A 27 -0.05 -3.96 2.29
CA GLY A 27 -1.30 -4.68 2.44
C GLY A 27 -1.93 -4.45 3.81
N CYS A 28 -3.24 -4.63 3.86
CA CYS A 28 -4.02 -4.49 5.08
C CYS A 28 -5.34 -5.27 5.00
N THR A 29 -6.02 -5.32 6.13
CA THR A 29 -7.35 -5.94 6.24
C THR A 29 -8.39 -4.87 6.54
N CYS A 30 -9.46 -4.82 5.74
CA CYS A 30 -10.60 -3.94 5.93
C CYS A 30 -11.88 -4.78 6.08
N ASN A 31 -12.52 -4.72 7.24
CA ASN A 31 -13.75 -5.44 7.53
C ASN A 31 -13.71 -6.94 7.13
N GLY A 32 -12.64 -7.63 7.52
CA GLY A 32 -12.45 -9.05 7.23
C GLY A 32 -12.04 -9.39 5.80
N ARG A 33 -11.89 -8.41 4.91
CA ARG A 33 -11.39 -8.55 3.54
C ARG A 33 -9.91 -8.18 3.50
N HIS A 34 -9.09 -8.96 2.82
CA HIS A 34 -7.64 -8.84 2.82
C HIS A 34 -7.15 -8.30 1.48
N PHE A 35 -6.36 -7.25 1.52
CA PHE A 35 -5.88 -6.57 0.32
C PHE A 35 -4.36 -6.42 0.35
N MET A 36 -3.75 -6.47 -0.83
CA MET A 36 -2.36 -6.08 -1.02
C MET A 36 -2.14 -5.53 -2.43
N GLY A 37 -1.05 -4.82 -2.59
CA GLY A 37 -0.68 -4.30 -3.90
C GLY A 37 0.54 -3.40 -3.87
N THR A 38 0.70 -2.63 -4.95
CA THR A 38 1.88 -1.81 -5.20
C THR A 38 3.17 -2.64 -5.26
N GLY A 39 4.31 -2.02 -5.02
CA GLY A 39 5.59 -2.72 -4.99
C GLY A 39 6.45 -2.42 -6.21
N PHE A 40 7.55 -3.17 -6.35
CA PHE A 40 8.52 -2.99 -7.42
C PHE A 40 8.89 -4.32 -8.07
N TYR A 41 8.83 -4.36 -9.41
CA TYR A 41 9.43 -5.37 -10.25
C TYR A 41 9.90 -4.72 -11.55
N ARG A 42 11.18 -4.42 -11.68
CA ARG A 42 11.80 -3.62 -12.76
C ARG A 42 11.35 -2.15 -12.80
N PHE A 43 10.13 -1.84 -12.40
CA PHE A 43 9.52 -0.52 -12.20
C PHE A 43 8.51 -0.60 -11.05
N SER A 44 8.10 0.55 -10.55
CA SER A 44 7.05 0.59 -9.52
C SER A 44 5.70 0.18 -10.09
N LEU A 45 4.88 -0.44 -9.27
CA LEU A 45 3.60 -1.03 -9.65
C LEU A 45 2.43 -0.25 -9.04
N ASP A 46 1.27 -0.37 -9.67
CA ASP A 46 -0.01 0.21 -9.22
C ASP A 46 -1.07 -0.86 -8.96
N TRP A 47 -0.76 -2.13 -9.19
CA TRP A 47 -1.72 -3.21 -9.01
C TRP A 47 -2.30 -3.25 -7.59
N TRP A 48 -3.54 -3.67 -7.48
CA TRP A 48 -4.25 -3.86 -6.23
C TRP A 48 -5.11 -5.11 -6.33
N ALA A 49 -5.10 -5.97 -5.31
CA ALA A 49 -5.82 -7.22 -5.32
C ALA A 49 -6.38 -7.56 -3.94
N GLU A 50 -7.46 -8.31 -3.94
CA GLU A 50 -8.10 -8.89 -2.76
C GLU A 50 -7.85 -10.40 -2.71
N PHE A 51 -7.53 -10.91 -1.52
CA PHE A 51 -7.36 -12.33 -1.25
C PHE A 51 -8.57 -12.90 -0.52
N ASP A 52 -9.17 -13.94 -1.06
CA ASP A 52 -10.35 -14.59 -0.48
C ASP A 52 -10.01 -15.77 0.45
N GLY A 53 -8.73 -15.98 0.73
CA GLY A 53 -8.20 -17.12 1.49
C GLY A 53 -7.68 -18.26 0.60
N LYS A 54 -7.90 -18.19 -0.72
CA LYS A 54 -7.45 -19.18 -1.68
C LYS A 54 -6.92 -18.55 -2.97
N HIS A 55 -7.64 -17.56 -3.52
CA HIS A 55 -7.30 -16.91 -4.79
C HIS A 55 -7.16 -15.39 -4.62
N TRP A 56 -6.37 -14.80 -5.50
CA TRP A 56 -6.26 -13.36 -5.65
C TRP A 56 -7.23 -12.87 -6.72
N HIS A 57 -7.97 -11.83 -6.40
CA HIS A 57 -8.90 -11.16 -7.30
C HIS A 57 -8.37 -9.75 -7.58
N GLU A 58 -8.07 -9.48 -8.84
CA GLU A 58 -7.68 -8.12 -9.25
C GLU A 58 -8.77 -7.10 -8.89
N ARG A 59 -8.33 -5.94 -8.45
CA ARG A 59 -9.16 -4.79 -8.14
C ARG A 59 -8.67 -3.59 -8.92
N THR A 60 -9.46 -2.52 -8.93
CA THR A 60 -9.05 -1.27 -9.58
C THR A 60 -7.67 -0.84 -9.09
N PRO A 61 -6.67 -0.64 -9.98
CA PRO A 61 -5.32 -0.26 -9.61
C PRO A 61 -5.26 1.05 -8.82
N VAL A 62 -4.23 1.21 -8.01
CA VAL A 62 -3.99 2.45 -7.26
C VAL A 62 -3.73 3.59 -8.25
N PRO A 63 -4.57 4.64 -8.30
CA PRO A 63 -4.45 5.69 -9.30
C PRO A 63 -3.28 6.62 -9.03
N GLY A 64 -2.85 7.30 -10.10
CA GLY A 64 -1.74 8.25 -10.06
C GLY A 64 -0.41 7.59 -10.40
N LYS A 65 0.67 7.97 -9.72
CA LYS A 65 1.98 7.36 -9.95
C LYS A 65 2.04 5.97 -9.32
N THR A 66 2.59 5.02 -10.07
CA THR A 66 2.94 3.69 -9.54
C THR A 66 3.90 3.85 -8.37
N ARG A 67 3.88 2.93 -7.41
CA ARG A 67 4.64 3.09 -6.16
C ARG A 67 5.15 1.80 -5.55
N THR A 68 6.23 1.92 -4.83
CA THR A 68 6.78 0.92 -3.91
C THR A 68 7.09 1.58 -2.57
N LEU A 69 7.33 0.80 -1.52
CA LEU A 69 7.65 1.30 -0.17
C LEU A 69 6.59 2.26 0.41
N ALA A 70 5.35 2.11 -0.06
CA ALA A 70 4.18 2.78 0.49
C ALA A 70 3.71 2.08 1.77
N ALA A 71 2.93 2.79 2.58
CA ALA A 71 2.25 2.18 3.71
C ALA A 71 0.73 2.16 3.48
N SER A 72 0.05 1.21 4.14
CA SER A 72 -1.41 1.15 4.12
C SER A 72 -1.99 0.87 5.49
N ALA A 73 -3.20 1.37 5.70
CA ALA A 73 -4.01 1.08 6.87
C ALA A 73 -5.49 1.11 6.49
N ALA A 74 -6.34 0.51 7.33
CA ALA A 74 -7.76 0.46 7.08
C ALA A 74 -8.57 0.91 8.30
N THR A 75 -9.63 1.66 8.05
CA THR A 75 -10.76 1.81 8.96
C THR A 75 -11.78 0.68 8.70
N GLU A 76 -12.94 0.75 9.30
CA GLU A 76 -13.99 -0.24 9.03
C GLU A 76 -14.51 -0.19 7.58
N GLN A 77 -14.41 0.95 6.90
CA GLN A 77 -15.04 1.17 5.60
C GLN A 77 -14.04 1.34 4.45
N TYR A 78 -12.86 1.87 4.75
CA TYR A 78 -11.91 2.32 3.74
C TYR A 78 -10.50 1.83 4.02
N ILE A 79 -9.74 1.72 2.94
CA ILE A 79 -8.30 1.49 2.97
C ILE A 79 -7.59 2.76 2.50
N TYR A 80 -6.51 3.11 3.18
CA TYR A 80 -5.65 4.23 2.83
C TYR A 80 -4.30 3.69 2.39
N VAL A 81 -3.84 4.12 1.21
CA VAL A 81 -2.49 3.89 0.71
C VAL A 81 -1.79 5.25 0.63
N THR A 82 -0.63 5.34 1.26
CA THR A 82 0.03 6.63 1.51
C THR A 82 1.48 6.60 1.07
N GLY A 83 1.98 7.72 0.55
CA GLY A 83 3.38 7.91 0.21
C GLY A 83 3.96 6.84 -0.72
N GLY A 84 5.18 6.43 -0.42
CA GLY A 84 5.97 5.52 -1.23
C GLY A 84 6.88 6.25 -2.22
N THR A 85 7.49 5.51 -3.12
CA THR A 85 8.34 6.08 -4.16
C THR A 85 7.99 5.50 -5.53
N HIS A 86 8.06 6.35 -6.54
CA HIS A 86 7.90 5.97 -7.94
C HIS A 86 9.26 5.79 -8.61
N TYR A 87 9.48 4.61 -9.19
CA TYR A 87 10.60 4.33 -10.09
C TYR A 87 10.05 3.95 -11.45
N GLY A 88 10.41 4.70 -12.48
CA GLY A 88 10.05 4.38 -13.87
C GLY A 88 10.83 3.20 -14.45
N GLY A 89 11.87 2.73 -13.76
CA GLY A 89 12.70 1.60 -14.14
C GLY A 89 13.86 1.39 -13.16
N VAL A 90 14.64 0.32 -13.35
CA VAL A 90 15.71 -0.09 -12.42
C VAL A 90 16.87 0.91 -12.28
N ASN A 91 17.03 1.79 -13.26
CA ASN A 91 18.11 2.78 -13.29
C ASN A 91 17.60 4.23 -13.17
N THR A 92 16.38 4.42 -12.68
CA THR A 92 15.78 5.76 -12.51
C THR A 92 15.92 6.22 -11.08
N THR A 93 16.06 7.52 -10.90
CA THR A 93 15.95 8.14 -9.57
C THR A 93 14.51 8.04 -9.07
N GLY A 94 14.31 7.58 -7.86
CA GLY A 94 12.99 7.50 -7.26
C GLY A 94 12.40 8.88 -7.00
N GLU A 95 11.09 9.02 -7.21
CA GLU A 95 10.32 10.19 -6.81
C GLU A 95 9.50 9.84 -5.57
N VAL A 96 9.80 10.46 -4.44
CA VAL A 96 9.08 10.22 -3.20
C VAL A 96 7.73 10.90 -3.25
N LEU A 97 6.69 10.15 -2.95
CA LEU A 97 5.29 10.57 -3.05
C LEU A 97 4.76 11.02 -1.68
N ALA A 98 3.86 11.97 -1.71
CA ALA A 98 3.21 12.52 -0.52
C ALA A 98 1.69 12.33 -0.53
N ASP A 99 1.12 11.79 -1.60
CA ASP A 99 -0.33 11.67 -1.74
C ASP A 99 -0.92 10.56 -0.87
N ILE A 100 -2.16 10.80 -0.44
CA ILE A 100 -2.99 9.85 0.28
C ILE A 100 -4.13 9.44 -0.63
N ARG A 101 -4.25 8.14 -0.91
CA ARG A 101 -5.32 7.53 -1.68
C ARG A 101 -6.22 6.70 -0.79
N ARG A 102 -7.52 6.84 -0.96
CA ARG A 102 -8.54 6.08 -0.23
C ARG A 102 -9.26 5.13 -1.17
N TYR A 103 -9.29 3.87 -0.81
CA TYR A 103 -10.02 2.81 -1.52
C TYR A 103 -11.28 2.44 -0.77
N ALA A 104 -12.39 2.31 -1.49
CA ALA A 104 -13.67 1.83 -1.00
C ALA A 104 -13.89 0.39 -1.50
N PRO A 105 -13.67 -0.66 -0.68
CA PRO A 105 -13.81 -2.05 -1.10
C PRO A 105 -15.19 -2.42 -1.64
N GLN A 106 -16.24 -1.76 -1.17
CA GLN A 106 -17.63 -2.05 -1.56
C GLN A 106 -17.94 -1.63 -3.00
N THR A 107 -17.28 -0.61 -3.50
CA THR A 107 -17.52 -0.04 -4.84
C THR A 107 -16.33 -0.19 -5.78
N ASP A 108 -15.24 -0.81 -5.31
CA ASP A 108 -13.98 -0.95 -6.04
C ASP A 108 -13.48 0.40 -6.61
N HIS A 109 -13.54 1.45 -5.78
CA HIS A 109 -13.26 2.81 -6.23
C HIS A 109 -12.23 3.51 -5.34
N TRP A 110 -11.32 4.25 -6.01
CA TRP A 110 -10.31 5.09 -5.38
C TRP A 110 -10.69 6.56 -5.37
N THR A 111 -10.35 7.24 -4.29
CA THR A 111 -10.49 8.70 -4.14
C THR A 111 -9.15 9.29 -3.67
N TYR A 112 -8.79 10.43 -4.25
CA TYR A 112 -7.72 11.26 -3.70
C TYR A 112 -8.23 11.94 -2.42
N VAL A 113 -7.41 11.90 -1.35
CA VAL A 113 -7.79 12.48 -0.04
C VAL A 113 -7.04 13.78 0.23
N ALA A 114 -5.71 13.70 0.24
CA ALA A 114 -4.85 14.81 0.65
C ALA A 114 -3.40 14.56 0.23
N VAL A 115 -2.55 15.52 0.57
CA VAL A 115 -1.09 15.45 0.50
C VAL A 115 -0.53 15.57 1.91
N LEU A 116 0.44 14.72 2.24
CA LEU A 116 1.27 14.86 3.44
C LEU A 116 2.13 16.13 3.33
N PRO A 117 2.54 16.73 4.45
CA PRO A 117 3.46 17.87 4.42
C PRO A 117 4.79 17.61 3.70
N GLU A 118 5.19 16.34 3.66
CA GLU A 118 6.39 15.85 2.95
C GLU A 118 6.17 14.44 2.43
N GLY A 119 6.89 14.05 1.37
CA GLY A 119 6.87 12.69 0.86
C GLY A 119 7.57 11.74 1.81
N LEU A 120 7.02 10.52 1.99
CA LEU A 120 7.54 9.53 2.91
C LEU A 120 7.67 8.15 2.24
N ILE A 121 8.75 7.45 2.56
CA ILE A 121 9.00 6.04 2.21
C ILE A 121 9.33 5.24 3.47
N ASN A 122 9.11 3.93 3.44
CA ASN A 122 9.38 3.04 4.59
C ASN A 122 8.70 3.53 5.89
N HIS A 123 7.65 4.30 5.76
CA HIS A 123 6.93 4.90 6.87
C HIS A 123 5.87 3.93 7.42
N VAL A 124 5.31 4.27 8.57
CA VAL A 124 4.20 3.53 9.16
C VAL A 124 2.87 4.19 8.82
N CYS A 125 1.83 3.36 8.70
CA CYS A 125 0.44 3.79 8.62
C CYS A 125 -0.40 2.85 9.49
N PHE A 126 -1.25 3.40 10.34
CA PHE A 126 -2.16 2.62 11.18
C PHE A 126 -3.40 3.44 11.54
N THR A 127 -4.43 2.78 12.04
CA THR A 127 -5.69 3.43 12.44
C THR A 127 -6.00 3.18 13.91
N ILE A 128 -6.62 4.18 14.55
CA ILE A 128 -7.23 4.06 15.86
C ILE A 128 -8.63 4.67 15.74
N GLY A 129 -9.66 3.82 15.74
CA GLY A 129 -11.02 4.25 15.44
C GLY A 129 -11.12 4.84 14.04
N LYS A 130 -11.55 6.10 13.93
CA LYS A 130 -11.64 6.83 12.64
C LYS A 130 -10.38 7.63 12.29
N ARG A 131 -9.36 7.61 13.12
CA ARG A 131 -8.13 8.35 12.87
C ARG A 131 -7.11 7.50 12.13
N VAL A 132 -6.54 8.08 11.11
CA VAL A 132 -5.44 7.50 10.31
C VAL A 132 -4.17 8.22 10.70
N TYR A 133 -3.17 7.46 11.15
CA TYR A 133 -1.85 7.94 11.57
C TYR A 133 -0.82 7.54 10.53
N ILE A 134 0.03 8.49 10.13
CA ILE A 134 1.03 8.31 9.08
C ILE A 134 2.31 9.01 9.52
N GLY A 135 3.44 8.37 9.46
CA GLY A 135 4.69 9.04 9.80
C GLY A 135 5.88 8.12 9.98
N LEU A 136 6.93 8.66 10.57
CA LEU A 136 8.24 8.02 10.62
C LEU A 136 8.78 7.75 9.21
N GLY A 137 9.74 6.81 9.06
CA GLY A 137 10.32 6.48 7.76
C GLY A 137 11.34 7.54 7.29
N GLU A 138 11.44 7.70 5.99
CA GLU A 138 12.45 8.54 5.34
C GLU A 138 11.80 9.53 4.36
N THR A 139 12.37 10.73 4.29
CA THR A 139 11.97 11.77 3.33
C THR A 139 12.72 11.64 1.99
N SER A 140 12.40 12.51 1.03
CA SER A 140 13.08 12.56 -0.27
C SER A 140 14.58 12.80 -0.19
N ASP A 141 15.03 13.42 0.89
CA ASP A 141 16.45 13.75 1.13
C ASP A 141 17.17 12.67 1.95
N TRP A 142 16.54 11.49 2.11
CA TRP A 142 17.03 10.38 2.92
C TRP A 142 17.24 10.73 4.40
N GLN A 143 16.49 11.73 4.87
CA GLN A 143 16.47 12.10 6.28
C GLN A 143 15.42 11.28 7.01
N ILE A 144 15.75 10.86 8.22
CA ILE A 144 14.80 10.18 9.09
C ILE A 144 13.70 11.18 9.50
N ASN A 145 12.46 10.83 9.23
CA ASN A 145 11.32 11.58 9.71
C ASN A 145 10.92 11.08 11.11
N ASP A 146 10.91 11.97 12.08
CA ASP A 146 10.52 11.70 13.47
C ASP A 146 9.08 12.14 13.79
N LYS A 147 8.34 12.63 12.78
CA LYS A 147 6.97 13.13 12.94
C LYS A 147 5.94 12.05 12.69
N LEU A 148 4.83 12.17 13.36
CA LEU A 148 3.62 11.39 13.15
C LEU A 148 2.46 12.34 12.88
N TYR A 149 1.92 12.27 11.67
CA TYR A 149 0.76 13.04 11.22
C TYR A 149 -0.52 12.21 11.44
N TRP A 150 -1.65 12.88 11.52
CA TRP A 150 -2.94 12.20 11.56
C TRP A 150 -4.05 13.05 10.93
N PHE A 151 -5.08 12.37 10.47
CA PHE A 151 -6.35 12.99 10.08
C PHE A 151 -7.52 12.10 10.53
N GLU A 152 -8.71 12.67 10.58
CA GLU A 152 -9.94 11.96 10.91
C GLU A 152 -10.79 11.78 9.65
N GLU A 153 -11.34 10.54 9.48
CA GLU A 153 -12.24 10.16 8.38
C GLU A 153 -13.56 10.91 8.42
#